data_f09acff579c122974100ae68d485d233
#
_entry.id   f09acff579c122974100ae68d485d233
#
_cell.length_a   1.000
_cell.length_b   1.000
_cell.length_c   1.000
_cell.angle_alpha   90.00
_cell.angle_beta   90.00
_cell.angle_gamma   90.00
#
_symmetry.space_group_name_H-M   'P 1'
#
loop_
_entity.id
_entity.type
_entity.pdbx_description
1 polymer ?
#
loop_
_entity_poly.entity_id
_entity_poly.type
_entity_poly.pdbx_seq_one_letter_code
_entity_poly.pdbx_strand_id
1 'polypeptide(L)'
;MKKLTMAIVTMIMVMIMAHSANAEGTEFVGCKIRTTHATSASNGINTIMVAEDNIFTILSEDNGKFAIEVNGENYWIDSNEVFINVKDYIPSIEVNLVMADKAIFQMAGEGIHGLWGEKFYNRPGSENGTEAWLTVAAAKKLAKAQYIFLKDGKCIVVNDAYRPYAVTREFQSTYRAYLNTKSSSFKKKWFGTLGESWFLAQKASSHNYGIAVDITLRDLKTGNIMDMPTAMHNLDYRSAEYNWVNVDAPACENARYLARVMKQVGMKSLKSEWWHFQDGATPDRNKVAPVDIPN
;
A
#
# COMPACT_ATOMS: atom_id res chain seq x y z
N MET A 1 -7.21 26.23 20.86
CA MET A 1 -6.71 24.98 20.26
C MET A 1 -7.75 23.87 20.19
N LYS A 2 -8.45 23.46 21.26
CA LYS A 2 -9.49 22.38 21.21
C LYS A 2 -10.61 22.60 20.17
N LYS A 3 -11.07 23.84 19.96
CA LYS A 3 -12.13 24.17 18.97
C LYS A 3 -11.65 24.05 17.52
N LEU A 4 -10.37 24.34 17.25
CA LEU A 4 -9.79 24.24 15.89
C LEU A 4 -9.58 22.78 15.48
N THR A 5 -9.11 21.92 16.40
CA THR A 5 -8.93 20.49 16.15
C THR A 5 -10.25 19.78 15.89
N MET A 6 -11.32 20.15 16.64
CA MET A 6 -12.65 19.58 16.44
C MET A 6 -13.27 20.05 15.12
N ALA A 7 -13.02 21.29 14.70
CA ALA A 7 -13.48 21.80 13.41
C ALA A 7 -12.81 21.11 12.21
N ILE A 8 -11.51 20.83 12.32
CA ILE A 8 -10.75 20.09 11.29
C ILE A 8 -11.26 18.65 11.18
N VAL A 9 -11.46 17.96 12.30
CA VAL A 9 -12.00 16.59 12.31
C VAL A 9 -13.42 16.55 11.74
N THR A 10 -14.25 17.53 12.08
CA THR A 10 -15.63 17.65 11.56
C THR A 10 -15.61 17.96 10.06
N MET A 11 -14.71 18.83 9.58
CA MET A 11 -14.57 19.17 8.17
C MET A 11 -14.06 17.98 7.34
N ILE A 12 -13.11 17.20 7.89
CA ILE A 12 -12.63 15.94 7.28
C ILE A 12 -13.75 14.90 7.25
N MET A 13 -14.55 14.74 8.32
CA MET A 13 -15.72 13.86 8.33
C MET A 13 -16.77 14.27 7.28
N VAL A 14 -17.01 15.56 7.12
CA VAL A 14 -17.96 16.07 6.09
C VAL A 14 -17.45 15.80 4.69
N MET A 15 -16.14 15.93 4.42
CA MET A 15 -15.55 15.57 3.13
C MET A 15 -15.65 14.07 2.85
N ILE A 16 -15.43 13.21 3.86
CA ILE A 16 -15.57 11.74 3.70
C ILE A 16 -17.02 11.34 3.48
N MET A 17 -17.98 11.99 4.17
CA MET A 17 -19.40 11.75 3.94
C MET A 17 -19.86 12.31 2.58
N ALA A 18 -19.27 13.38 2.09
CA ALA A 18 -19.55 13.90 0.76
C ALA A 18 -19.12 12.94 -0.36
N HIS A 19 -18.02 12.19 -0.17
CA HIS A 19 -17.64 11.12 -1.09
C HIS A 19 -18.52 9.87 -0.99
N SER A 20 -19.10 9.57 0.17
CA SER A 20 -20.02 8.44 0.33
C SER A 20 -21.46 8.74 -0.06
N ALA A 21 -21.80 10.01 -0.29
CA ALA A 21 -23.12 10.49 -0.71
C ALA A 21 -23.17 10.92 -2.19
N ASN A 22 -22.08 10.71 -2.93
CA ASN A 22 -22.07 11.01 -4.35
C ASN A 22 -23.01 10.08 -5.12
N ALA A 23 -23.76 10.65 -6.04
CA ALA A 23 -24.61 9.93 -6.98
C ALA A 23 -23.85 8.77 -7.62
N GLU A 24 -24.53 7.66 -7.92
CA GLU A 24 -23.95 6.56 -8.70
C GLU A 24 -23.18 7.13 -9.90
N GLY A 25 -21.90 6.76 -10.04
CA GLY A 25 -21.05 7.14 -11.16
C GLY A 25 -20.08 8.31 -10.95
N THR A 26 -19.76 8.71 -9.70
CA THR A 26 -18.77 9.79 -9.45
C THR A 26 -17.75 9.49 -8.34
N GLU A 27 -17.73 8.26 -7.83
CA GLU A 27 -16.89 7.89 -6.67
C GLU A 27 -15.38 8.12 -6.91
N PHE A 28 -14.92 7.91 -8.16
CA PHE A 28 -13.51 7.97 -8.52
C PHE A 28 -13.13 9.12 -9.45
N VAL A 29 -14.10 9.94 -9.85
CA VAL A 29 -13.86 11.08 -10.78
C VAL A 29 -12.82 12.03 -10.18
N GLY A 30 -11.82 12.40 -10.99
CA GLY A 30 -10.70 13.24 -10.60
C GLY A 30 -9.53 12.49 -9.99
N CYS A 31 -9.68 11.21 -9.61
CA CYS A 31 -8.55 10.41 -9.14
C CYS A 31 -7.64 10.00 -10.31
N LYS A 32 -6.35 9.88 -10.03
CA LYS A 32 -5.39 9.30 -10.97
C LYS A 32 -5.48 7.78 -10.96
N ILE A 33 -5.39 7.20 -12.15
CA ILE A 33 -5.19 5.77 -12.36
C ILE A 33 -3.87 5.52 -13.08
N ARG A 34 -3.34 4.31 -12.93
CA ARG A 34 -2.10 3.86 -13.54
C ARG A 34 -2.28 2.49 -14.16
N THR A 35 -1.86 2.34 -15.42
CA THR A 35 -1.78 1.03 -16.08
C THR A 35 -0.52 0.29 -15.62
N THR A 36 -0.65 -0.98 -15.29
CA THR A 36 0.46 -1.84 -14.83
C THR A 36 0.92 -2.83 -15.88
N HIS A 37 0.22 -2.89 -16.99
CA HIS A 37 0.49 -3.69 -18.18
C HIS A 37 -0.19 -3.01 -19.38
N ALA A 38 0.22 -3.39 -20.59
CA ALA A 38 -0.47 -2.93 -21.79
C ALA A 38 -1.92 -3.43 -21.79
N THR A 39 -2.88 -2.53 -21.82
CA THR A 39 -4.32 -2.85 -21.74
C THR A 39 -5.11 -2.12 -22.82
N SER A 40 -6.29 -2.61 -23.13
CA SER A 40 -7.17 -2.01 -24.12
C SER A 40 -8.09 -0.95 -23.54
N ALA A 41 -8.29 0.13 -24.30
CA ALA A 41 -9.33 1.12 -24.03
C ALA A 41 -10.16 1.34 -25.30
N SER A 42 -11.50 1.56 -25.17
CA SER A 42 -12.41 1.67 -26.29
C SER A 42 -13.33 2.87 -26.13
N ASN A 43 -13.60 3.58 -27.24
CA ASN A 43 -14.62 4.65 -27.30
C ASN A 43 -15.92 4.19 -27.97
N GLY A 44 -16.10 2.88 -28.18
CA GLY A 44 -17.25 2.30 -28.86
C GLY A 44 -17.13 2.26 -30.40
N ILE A 45 -16.21 3.02 -30.98
CA ILE A 45 -15.88 3.03 -32.41
C ILE A 45 -14.50 2.40 -32.62
N ASN A 46 -13.52 2.86 -31.86
CA ASN A 46 -12.14 2.43 -31.92
C ASN A 46 -11.71 1.75 -30.62
N THR A 47 -10.79 0.82 -30.73
CA THR A 47 -10.07 0.24 -29.58
C THR A 47 -8.59 0.52 -29.76
N ILE A 48 -7.97 1.05 -28.73
CA ILE A 48 -6.54 1.36 -28.67
C ILE A 48 -5.85 0.51 -27.62
N MET A 49 -4.55 0.31 -27.77
CA MET A 49 -3.71 -0.23 -26.70
C MET A 49 -3.08 0.92 -25.93
N VAL A 50 -3.33 0.94 -24.63
CA VAL A 50 -2.68 1.83 -23.69
C VAL A 50 -1.46 1.10 -23.13
N ALA A 51 -0.30 1.70 -23.22
CA ALA A 51 0.94 1.10 -22.72
C ALA A 51 0.92 1.00 -21.20
N GLU A 52 1.76 0.13 -20.65
CA GLU A 52 1.99 0.08 -19.21
C GLU A 52 2.61 1.40 -18.70
N ASP A 53 2.49 1.62 -17.40
CA ASP A 53 3.06 2.79 -16.68
C ASP A 53 2.50 4.16 -17.10
N ASN A 54 1.37 4.18 -17.84
CA ASN A 54 0.68 5.41 -18.15
C ASN A 54 -0.24 5.82 -16.99
N ILE A 55 -0.27 7.12 -16.72
CA ILE A 55 -1.10 7.74 -15.70
C ILE A 55 -2.16 8.60 -16.36
N PHE A 56 -3.41 8.43 -15.97
CA PHE A 56 -4.56 9.20 -16.45
C PHE A 56 -5.38 9.71 -15.27
N THR A 57 -6.15 10.76 -15.50
CA THR A 57 -7.19 11.21 -14.59
C THR A 57 -8.52 10.63 -15.02
N ILE A 58 -9.31 10.11 -14.10
CA ILE A 58 -10.67 9.62 -14.36
C ILE A 58 -11.59 10.81 -14.64
N LEU A 59 -12.17 10.84 -15.82
CA LEU A 59 -13.12 11.88 -16.24
C LEU A 59 -14.55 11.55 -15.85
N SER A 60 -14.92 10.28 -15.95
CA SER A 60 -16.22 9.74 -15.53
C SER A 60 -16.09 8.25 -15.28
N GLU A 61 -17.09 7.65 -14.66
CA GLU A 61 -17.17 6.22 -14.40
C GLU A 61 -18.55 5.68 -14.78
N ASP A 62 -18.59 4.49 -15.35
CA ASP A 62 -19.81 3.77 -15.67
C ASP A 62 -19.57 2.26 -15.72
N ASN A 63 -20.44 1.47 -15.07
CA ASN A 63 -20.43 0.01 -15.14
C ASN A 63 -19.06 -0.65 -14.96
N GLY A 64 -18.24 -0.17 -13.98
CA GLY A 64 -16.92 -0.71 -13.69
C GLY A 64 -15.85 -0.29 -14.68
N LYS A 65 -16.10 0.72 -15.49
CA LYS A 65 -15.14 1.33 -16.41
C LYS A 65 -14.89 2.79 -16.05
N PHE A 66 -13.69 3.26 -16.37
CA PHE A 66 -13.27 4.64 -16.22
C PHE A 66 -13.05 5.29 -17.58
N ALA A 67 -13.62 6.48 -17.78
CA ALA A 67 -13.31 7.30 -18.93
C ALA A 67 -11.99 8.03 -18.70
N ILE A 68 -11.11 7.95 -19.68
CA ILE A 68 -9.80 8.60 -19.72
C ILE A 68 -9.64 9.36 -21.04
N GLU A 69 -8.81 10.39 -21.05
CA GLU A 69 -8.44 11.10 -22.30
C GLU A 69 -7.13 10.55 -22.84
N VAL A 70 -7.12 10.18 -24.12
CA VAL A 70 -5.92 9.78 -24.85
C VAL A 70 -5.90 10.56 -26.17
N ASN A 71 -4.88 11.39 -26.38
CA ASN A 71 -4.71 12.23 -27.58
C ASN A 71 -5.93 13.13 -27.92
N GLY A 72 -6.61 13.64 -26.89
CA GLY A 72 -7.77 14.52 -27.07
C GLY A 72 -9.11 13.79 -27.30
N GLU A 73 -9.12 12.46 -27.24
CA GLU A 73 -10.32 11.65 -27.35
C GLU A 73 -10.57 10.86 -26.05
N ASN A 74 -11.85 10.65 -25.71
CA ASN A 74 -12.24 9.89 -24.53
C ASN A 74 -12.37 8.40 -24.85
N TYR A 75 -11.74 7.58 -24.04
CA TYR A 75 -11.78 6.12 -24.09
C TYR A 75 -12.19 5.53 -22.73
N TRP A 76 -12.84 4.39 -22.74
CA TRP A 76 -13.21 3.63 -21.55
C TRP A 76 -12.23 2.49 -21.32
N ILE A 77 -11.66 2.43 -20.12
CA ILE A 77 -10.78 1.37 -19.64
C ILE A 77 -11.46 0.63 -18.48
N ASP A 78 -11.26 -0.69 -18.38
CA ASP A 78 -11.81 -1.49 -17.28
C ASP A 78 -11.11 -1.14 -15.97
N SER A 79 -11.87 -0.91 -14.91
CA SER A 79 -11.34 -0.57 -13.58
C SER A 79 -10.50 -1.68 -12.95
N ASN A 80 -10.64 -2.93 -13.41
CA ASN A 80 -9.82 -4.05 -12.97
C ASN A 80 -8.44 -4.12 -13.65
N GLU A 81 -8.22 -3.34 -14.71
CA GLU A 81 -6.97 -3.30 -15.49
C GLU A 81 -6.03 -2.17 -15.04
N VAL A 82 -6.42 -1.44 -13.99
CA VAL A 82 -5.67 -0.27 -13.51
C VAL A 82 -5.55 -0.26 -12.00
N PHE A 83 -4.54 0.46 -11.52
CA PHE A 83 -4.46 0.83 -10.11
C PHE A 83 -4.91 2.27 -9.93
N ILE A 84 -5.52 2.57 -8.78
CA ILE A 84 -5.91 3.91 -8.38
C ILE A 84 -4.90 4.52 -7.41
N ASN A 85 -4.65 5.82 -7.52
CA ASN A 85 -3.88 6.54 -6.52
C ASN A 85 -4.68 6.67 -5.23
N VAL A 86 -4.18 6.04 -4.17
CA VAL A 86 -4.84 6.00 -2.87
C VAL A 86 -5.00 7.39 -2.26
N LYS A 87 -4.02 8.29 -2.50
CA LYS A 87 -4.06 9.64 -1.95
C LYS A 87 -5.15 10.50 -2.57
N ASP A 88 -5.41 10.34 -3.86
CA ASP A 88 -6.51 11.05 -4.52
C ASP A 88 -7.87 10.52 -4.06
N TYR A 89 -7.99 9.18 -3.96
CA TYR A 89 -9.23 8.53 -3.56
C TYR A 89 -9.55 8.70 -2.06
N ILE A 90 -8.53 8.72 -1.20
CA ILE A 90 -8.66 8.88 0.26
C ILE A 90 -7.83 10.08 0.71
N PRO A 91 -8.28 11.33 0.49
CA PRO A 91 -7.46 12.53 0.77
C PRO A 91 -7.01 12.65 2.23
N SER A 92 -7.74 12.04 3.16
CA SER A 92 -7.41 12.02 4.59
C SER A 92 -6.29 11.07 4.99
N ILE A 93 -5.87 10.15 4.10
CA ILE A 93 -4.78 9.22 4.38
C ILE A 93 -3.43 9.95 4.25
N GLU A 94 -2.45 9.55 5.05
CA GLU A 94 -1.08 9.96 4.86
C GLU A 94 -0.34 8.92 4.02
N VAL A 95 0.45 9.37 3.05
CA VAL A 95 1.34 8.50 2.27
C VAL A 95 2.76 8.92 2.58
N ASN A 96 3.55 8.00 3.11
CA ASN A 96 4.96 8.14 3.41
C ASN A 96 5.65 6.82 3.06
N LEU A 97 5.98 6.65 1.79
CA LEU A 97 6.60 5.42 1.31
C LEU A 97 8.02 5.33 1.84
N VAL A 98 8.20 4.60 2.93
CA VAL A 98 9.49 4.38 3.62
C VAL A 98 10.53 3.79 2.67
N MET A 99 10.09 3.12 1.63
CA MET A 99 10.93 2.60 0.57
C MET A 99 11.57 3.68 -0.32
N ALA A 100 11.10 4.93 -0.24
CA ALA A 100 11.77 6.08 -0.85
C ALA A 100 13.02 6.49 -0.06
N ASP A 101 13.11 6.11 1.21
CA ASP A 101 14.29 6.33 2.03
C ASP A 101 15.41 5.34 1.71
N LYS A 102 16.62 5.69 2.15
CA LYS A 102 17.83 4.89 1.91
C LYS A 102 17.82 3.52 2.60
N ALA A 103 17.04 3.35 3.66
CA ALA A 103 16.90 2.07 4.37
C ALA A 103 15.63 1.36 3.93
N ILE A 104 15.78 0.20 3.29
CA ILE A 104 14.67 -0.57 2.75
C ILE A 104 14.00 -1.48 3.77
N PHE A 105 14.78 -2.05 4.68
CA PHE A 105 14.27 -2.87 5.76
C PHE A 105 15.24 -2.85 6.94
N GLN A 106 14.76 -3.31 8.08
CA GLN A 106 15.56 -3.46 9.28
C GLN A 106 15.62 -4.92 9.70
N MET A 107 16.70 -5.31 10.34
CA MET A 107 16.84 -6.61 10.96
C MET A 107 17.84 -6.52 12.11
N ALA A 108 17.48 -7.12 13.24
CA ALA A 108 18.36 -7.16 14.40
C ALA A 108 18.84 -5.77 14.88
N GLY A 109 18.11 -4.71 14.55
CA GLY A 109 18.50 -3.33 14.83
C GLY A 109 19.40 -2.67 13.77
N GLU A 110 19.75 -3.40 12.70
CA GLU A 110 20.54 -2.87 11.60
C GLU A 110 19.62 -2.44 10.44
N GLY A 111 19.87 -1.25 9.86
CA GLY A 111 19.24 -0.82 8.62
C GLY A 111 19.92 -1.45 7.41
N ILE A 112 19.16 -2.04 6.51
CA ILE A 112 19.65 -2.63 5.27
C ILE A 112 19.25 -1.70 4.12
N HIS A 113 20.26 -1.26 3.38
CA HIS A 113 20.12 -0.24 2.34
C HIS A 113 20.21 -0.83 0.93
N GLY A 114 19.46 -0.25 -0.01
CA GLY A 114 19.52 -0.57 -1.43
C GLY A 114 19.27 0.67 -2.29
N LEU A 115 19.67 0.62 -3.55
CA LEU A 115 19.63 1.77 -4.47
C LEU A 115 18.33 1.86 -5.29
N TRP A 116 17.50 0.86 -5.24
CA TRP A 116 16.32 0.71 -6.08
C TRP A 116 15.15 1.64 -5.69
N GLY A 117 15.09 2.07 -4.43
CA GLY A 117 14.10 3.05 -3.99
C GLY A 117 14.17 4.34 -4.81
N GLU A 118 15.38 4.85 -5.05
CA GLU A 118 15.59 6.04 -5.87
C GLU A 118 15.15 5.83 -7.31
N LYS A 119 15.41 4.66 -7.90
CA LYS A 119 15.03 4.33 -9.28
C LYS A 119 13.52 4.20 -9.44
N PHE A 120 12.81 3.74 -8.44
CA PHE A 120 11.37 3.47 -8.54
C PHE A 120 10.52 4.66 -8.11
N TYR A 121 10.80 5.25 -6.95
CA TYR A 121 9.96 6.30 -6.37
C TYR A 121 10.29 7.70 -6.91
N ASN A 122 11.44 7.90 -7.55
CA ASN A 122 11.83 9.15 -8.22
C ASN A 122 11.50 9.15 -9.72
N ARG A 123 10.60 8.31 -10.19
CA ARG A 123 10.14 8.34 -11.60
C ARG A 123 9.35 9.61 -11.90
N PRO A 124 9.37 10.08 -13.16
CA PRO A 124 8.40 11.05 -13.63
C PRO A 124 6.97 10.56 -13.36
N GLY A 125 6.19 11.34 -12.60
CA GLY A 125 4.82 10.97 -12.19
C GLY A 125 4.69 10.29 -10.83
N SER A 126 5.78 9.88 -10.17
CA SER A 126 5.77 9.59 -8.74
C SER A 126 6.31 10.82 -8.00
N GLU A 127 5.47 11.53 -7.30
CA GLU A 127 5.88 12.72 -6.55
C GLU A 127 6.63 12.30 -5.28
N ASN A 128 7.93 11.97 -5.41
CA ASN A 128 8.84 11.73 -4.28
C ASN A 128 8.32 10.75 -3.21
N GLY A 129 7.71 9.64 -3.61
CA GLY A 129 7.19 8.63 -2.68
C GLY A 129 5.89 9.02 -1.98
N THR A 130 5.16 10.00 -2.49
CA THR A 130 3.86 10.44 -1.94
C THR A 130 2.65 9.81 -2.64
N GLU A 131 2.86 9.08 -3.74
CA GLU A 131 1.82 8.36 -4.47
C GLU A 131 1.82 6.87 -4.10
N ALA A 132 0.68 6.37 -3.67
CA ALA A 132 0.46 4.95 -3.36
C ALA A 132 -0.62 4.38 -4.27
N TRP A 133 -0.32 3.25 -4.92
CA TRP A 133 -1.18 2.64 -5.94
C TRP A 133 -1.74 1.31 -5.46
N LEU A 134 -3.05 1.13 -5.58
CA LEU A 134 -3.74 -0.13 -5.23
C LEU A 134 -4.78 -0.47 -6.30
N THR A 135 -5.18 -1.74 -6.34
CA THR A 135 -6.41 -2.12 -7.04
C THR A 135 -7.59 -1.36 -6.46
N VAL A 136 -8.59 -1.07 -7.27
CA VAL A 136 -9.83 -0.38 -6.84
C VAL A 136 -10.47 -1.10 -5.65
N ALA A 137 -10.49 -2.44 -5.66
CA ALA A 137 -11.05 -3.24 -4.58
C ALA A 137 -10.29 -3.07 -3.25
N ALA A 138 -8.96 -3.09 -3.28
CA ALA A 138 -8.13 -2.88 -2.10
C ALA A 138 -8.26 -1.43 -1.57
N ALA A 139 -8.28 -0.45 -2.46
CA ALA A 139 -8.46 0.96 -2.11
C ALA A 139 -9.81 1.22 -1.42
N LYS A 140 -10.91 0.62 -1.92
CA LYS A 140 -12.23 0.69 -1.25
C LYS A 140 -12.22 0.12 0.16
N LYS A 141 -11.51 -0.97 0.41
CA LYS A 141 -11.38 -1.54 1.75
C LYS A 141 -10.55 -0.62 2.66
N LEU A 142 -9.46 -0.06 2.13
CA LEU A 142 -8.62 0.88 2.87
C LEU A 142 -9.39 2.15 3.24
N ALA A 143 -10.26 2.68 2.36
CA ALA A 143 -11.13 3.81 2.64
C ALA A 143 -12.08 3.53 3.81
N LYS A 144 -12.68 2.34 3.86
CA LYS A 144 -13.53 1.90 4.99
C LYS A 144 -12.73 1.82 6.29
N ALA A 145 -11.50 1.31 6.24
CA ALA A 145 -10.62 1.27 7.42
C ALA A 145 -10.27 2.69 7.89
N GLN A 146 -9.89 3.58 6.98
CA GLN A 146 -9.59 4.97 7.30
C GLN A 146 -10.76 5.67 8.00
N TYR A 147 -11.99 5.45 7.51
CA TYR A 147 -13.19 6.00 8.16
C TYR A 147 -13.33 5.53 9.62
N ILE A 148 -13.07 4.25 9.90
CA ILE A 148 -13.13 3.71 11.27
C ILE A 148 -12.03 4.35 12.13
N PHE A 149 -10.79 4.43 11.63
CA PHE A 149 -9.68 5.02 12.36
C PHE A 149 -9.90 6.50 12.67
N LEU A 150 -10.46 7.27 11.72
CA LEU A 150 -10.76 8.69 11.95
C LEU A 150 -11.78 8.90 13.07
N LYS A 151 -12.78 8.04 13.22
CA LYS A 151 -13.72 8.10 14.35
C LYS A 151 -13.02 7.93 15.69
N ASP A 152 -11.94 7.15 15.72
CA ASP A 152 -11.14 6.90 16.91
C ASP A 152 -9.96 7.90 17.04
N GLY A 153 -9.96 8.98 16.26
CA GLY A 153 -8.94 10.03 16.29
C GLY A 153 -7.58 9.56 15.77
N LYS A 154 -7.57 8.62 14.83
CA LYS A 154 -6.37 8.07 14.19
C LYS A 154 -6.42 8.23 12.68
N CYS A 155 -5.25 8.19 12.06
CA CYS A 155 -5.10 8.28 10.60
C CYS A 155 -4.16 7.17 10.12
N ILE A 156 -4.51 6.52 9.01
CA ILE A 156 -3.60 5.57 8.35
C ILE A 156 -2.43 6.34 7.74
N VAL A 157 -1.23 5.80 7.93
CA VAL A 157 -0.02 6.17 7.21
C VAL A 157 0.40 4.98 6.35
N VAL A 158 0.35 5.16 5.03
CA VAL A 158 0.78 4.15 4.05
C VAL A 158 2.28 4.23 3.88
N ASN A 159 2.96 3.10 4.11
CA ASN A 159 4.42 3.00 4.01
C ASN A 159 4.89 2.16 2.81
N ASP A 160 4.06 1.28 2.28
CA ASP A 160 4.25 0.58 1.01
C ASP A 160 2.88 0.19 0.43
N ALA A 161 2.78 0.12 -0.90
CA ALA A 161 1.57 -0.26 -1.62
C ALA A 161 1.96 -1.10 -2.86
N TYR A 162 1.52 -0.74 -4.07
CA TYR A 162 2.03 -1.39 -5.28
C TYR A 162 3.54 -1.20 -5.39
N ARG A 163 4.23 -2.28 -5.63
CA ARG A 163 5.67 -2.33 -5.82
C ARG A 163 5.99 -3.17 -7.06
N PRO A 164 6.73 -2.66 -8.06
CA PRO A 164 7.13 -3.45 -9.22
C PRO A 164 7.92 -4.70 -8.84
N TYR A 165 7.82 -5.72 -9.67
CA TYR A 165 8.48 -6.99 -9.40
C TYR A 165 10.01 -6.88 -9.40
N ALA A 166 10.57 -6.05 -10.28
CA ALA A 166 12.01 -5.78 -10.29
C ALA A 166 12.52 -5.24 -8.94
N VAL A 167 11.75 -4.33 -8.31
CA VAL A 167 12.04 -3.82 -6.96
C VAL A 167 11.98 -4.94 -5.93
N THR A 168 10.97 -5.81 -5.99
CA THR A 168 10.87 -6.97 -5.10
C THR A 168 12.06 -7.92 -5.27
N ARG A 169 12.51 -8.17 -6.49
CA ARG A 169 13.67 -9.02 -6.75
C ARG A 169 14.96 -8.42 -6.20
N GLU A 170 15.17 -7.13 -6.36
CA GLU A 170 16.35 -6.47 -5.80
C GLU A 170 16.33 -6.47 -4.27
N PHE A 171 15.15 -6.22 -3.68
CA PHE A 171 14.91 -6.39 -2.25
C PHE A 171 15.31 -7.79 -1.77
N GLN A 172 14.85 -8.83 -2.45
CA GLN A 172 15.19 -10.22 -2.14
C GLN A 172 16.69 -10.49 -2.27
N SER A 173 17.34 -9.97 -3.31
CA SER A 173 18.78 -10.18 -3.53
C SER A 173 19.63 -9.48 -2.47
N THR A 174 19.29 -8.24 -2.14
CA THR A 174 19.95 -7.46 -1.08
C THR A 174 19.80 -8.14 0.29
N TYR A 175 18.61 -8.61 0.60
CA TYR A 175 18.34 -9.33 1.84
C TYR A 175 19.14 -10.63 1.94
N ARG A 176 19.16 -11.43 0.87
CA ARG A 176 19.96 -12.66 0.82
C ARG A 176 21.46 -12.38 0.91
N ALA A 177 21.96 -11.35 0.22
CA ALA A 177 23.35 -10.95 0.29
C ALA A 177 23.73 -10.59 1.74
N TYR A 178 22.91 -9.80 2.43
CA TYR A 178 23.09 -9.50 3.84
C TYR A 178 23.13 -10.77 4.70
N LEU A 179 22.17 -11.67 4.53
CA LEU A 179 22.08 -12.90 5.33
C LEU A 179 23.24 -13.87 5.06
N ASN A 180 23.80 -13.86 3.87
CA ASN A 180 24.98 -14.67 3.54
C ASN A 180 26.24 -14.26 4.32
N THR A 181 26.28 -13.02 4.83
CA THR A 181 27.37 -12.57 5.72
C THR A 181 27.17 -13.00 7.17
N LYS A 182 26.02 -13.55 7.54
CA LYS A 182 25.65 -13.86 8.93
C LYS A 182 25.84 -15.34 9.25
N SER A 183 26.26 -15.59 10.50
CA SER A 183 26.47 -16.95 11.01
C SER A 183 25.14 -17.71 11.18
N SER A 184 25.19 -19.03 11.23
CA SER A 184 24.02 -19.87 11.54
C SER A 184 23.43 -19.57 12.92
N SER A 185 24.26 -19.20 13.89
CA SER A 185 23.80 -18.80 15.22
C SER A 185 23.03 -17.47 15.19
N PHE A 186 23.48 -16.51 14.37
CA PHE A 186 22.73 -15.28 14.12
C PHE A 186 21.36 -15.58 13.51
N LYS A 187 21.32 -16.36 12.44
CA LYS A 187 20.05 -16.74 11.78
C LYS A 187 19.11 -17.46 12.73
N LYS A 188 19.59 -18.42 13.51
CA LYS A 188 18.79 -19.11 14.53
C LYS A 188 18.23 -18.16 15.59
N LYS A 189 19.02 -17.18 16.03
CA LYS A 189 18.58 -16.17 17.01
C LYS A 189 17.43 -15.32 16.48
N TRP A 190 17.51 -14.85 15.22
CA TRP A 190 16.58 -13.84 14.68
C TRP A 190 15.39 -14.41 13.90
N PHE A 191 15.48 -15.66 13.45
CA PHE A 191 14.37 -16.32 12.74
C PHE A 191 13.78 -17.52 13.48
N GLY A 192 14.44 -18.00 14.52
CA GLY A 192 14.00 -19.17 15.27
C GLY A 192 13.90 -20.41 14.39
N THR A 193 12.82 -21.18 14.57
CA THR A 193 12.52 -22.38 13.80
C THR A 193 11.81 -22.10 12.47
N LEU A 194 11.30 -20.89 12.28
CA LEU A 194 10.57 -20.52 11.06
C LEU A 194 11.48 -20.30 9.86
N GLY A 195 12.74 -19.91 10.13
CA GLY A 195 13.71 -19.60 9.11
C GLY A 195 13.48 -18.27 8.40
N GLU A 196 14.48 -17.85 7.62
CA GLU A 196 14.51 -16.56 6.94
C GLU A 196 13.42 -16.41 5.86
N SER A 197 13.04 -17.50 5.21
CA SER A 197 12.05 -17.52 4.12
C SER A 197 10.63 -17.20 4.57
N TRP A 198 10.37 -17.26 5.85
CA TRP A 198 9.06 -16.91 6.40
C TRP A 198 8.83 -15.39 6.46
N PHE A 199 9.90 -14.59 6.47
CA PHE A 199 9.88 -13.13 6.58
C PHE A 199 10.06 -12.42 5.23
N LEU A 200 10.32 -13.17 4.16
CA LEU A 200 10.52 -12.58 2.84
C LEU A 200 9.91 -13.47 1.75
N ALA A 201 9.05 -12.89 0.93
CA ALA A 201 8.49 -13.58 -0.22
C ALA A 201 9.60 -14.16 -1.11
N GLN A 202 9.49 -15.43 -1.46
CA GLN A 202 10.50 -16.12 -2.30
C GLN A 202 10.27 -15.90 -3.80
N LYS A 203 9.07 -15.46 -4.16
CA LYS A 203 8.60 -15.16 -5.52
C LYS A 203 7.96 -13.77 -5.51
N ALA A 204 6.98 -13.54 -6.38
CA ALA A 204 6.19 -12.32 -6.36
C ALA A 204 5.48 -12.13 -5.02
N SER A 205 5.48 -10.90 -4.53
CA SER A 205 4.76 -10.46 -3.34
C SER A 205 3.35 -10.00 -3.72
N SER A 206 2.43 -10.00 -2.76
CA SER A 206 1.10 -9.39 -2.92
C SER A 206 1.14 -7.89 -3.28
N HIS A 207 2.22 -7.19 -2.90
CA HIS A 207 2.47 -5.82 -3.35
C HIS A 207 2.64 -5.70 -4.87
N ASN A 208 3.21 -6.71 -5.53
CA ASN A 208 3.39 -6.70 -6.99
C ASN A 208 2.06 -6.74 -7.76
N TYR A 209 0.98 -7.09 -7.09
CA TYR A 209 -0.37 -7.15 -7.66
C TYR A 209 -1.28 -5.99 -7.21
N GLY A 210 -0.73 -5.01 -6.48
CA GLY A 210 -1.50 -3.87 -5.96
C GLY A 210 -2.62 -4.24 -4.98
N ILE A 211 -2.58 -5.43 -4.39
CA ILE A 211 -3.58 -5.91 -3.43
C ILE A 211 -3.12 -5.80 -1.98
N ALA A 212 -1.88 -5.43 -1.75
CA ALA A 212 -1.31 -5.32 -0.41
C ALA A 212 -0.87 -3.89 -0.08
N VAL A 213 -0.89 -3.59 1.20
CA VAL A 213 -0.46 -2.32 1.77
C VAL A 213 0.24 -2.56 3.10
N ASP A 214 1.37 -1.88 3.31
CA ASP A 214 2.03 -1.78 4.60
C ASP A 214 1.67 -0.46 5.24
N ILE A 215 1.09 -0.51 6.43
CA ILE A 215 0.53 0.66 7.11
C ILE A 215 0.89 0.71 8.59
N THR A 216 0.93 1.93 9.10
CA THR A 216 0.88 2.23 10.52
C THR A 216 -0.20 3.28 10.80
N LEU A 217 -0.31 3.73 12.04
CA LEU A 217 -1.28 4.73 12.45
C LEU A 217 -0.59 5.96 13.04
N ARG A 218 -1.16 7.13 12.75
CA ARG A 218 -0.87 8.38 13.44
C ARG A 218 -2.01 8.69 14.41
N ASP A 219 -1.67 9.06 15.62
CA ASP A 219 -2.62 9.63 16.58
C ASP A 219 -2.85 11.11 16.24
N LEU A 220 -4.07 11.48 15.89
CA LEU A 220 -4.41 12.84 15.46
C LEU A 220 -4.41 13.85 16.60
N LYS A 221 -4.49 13.39 17.86
CA LYS A 221 -4.43 14.28 19.03
C LYS A 221 -3.00 14.71 19.34
N THR A 222 -2.06 13.80 19.23
CA THR A 222 -0.64 14.05 19.53
C THR A 222 0.18 14.41 18.30
N GLY A 223 -0.28 14.02 17.10
CA GLY A 223 0.44 14.14 15.84
C GLY A 223 1.55 13.10 15.67
N ASN A 224 1.73 12.18 16.61
CA ASN A 224 2.80 11.18 16.57
C ASN A 224 2.36 9.90 15.87
N ILE A 225 3.29 9.22 15.24
CA ILE A 225 3.11 7.80 14.84
C ILE A 225 2.92 6.98 16.12
N MET A 226 1.95 6.08 16.10
CA MET A 226 1.69 5.20 17.22
C MET A 226 2.81 4.18 17.39
N ASP A 227 3.19 3.90 18.62
CA ASP A 227 4.15 2.85 18.92
C ASP A 227 3.62 1.49 18.49
N MET A 228 4.45 0.70 17.83
CA MET A 228 4.15 -0.64 17.34
C MET A 228 5.21 -1.64 17.87
N PRO A 229 4.96 -2.96 17.80
CA PRO A 229 5.88 -3.97 18.38
C PRO A 229 7.32 -3.87 17.91
N THR A 230 7.52 -3.43 16.67
CA THR A 230 8.84 -3.16 16.07
C THR A 230 8.76 -1.95 15.16
N ALA A 231 9.91 -1.47 14.71
CA ALA A 231 9.95 -0.56 13.57
C ALA A 231 9.30 -1.21 12.34
N MET A 232 8.78 -0.38 11.43
CA MET A 232 8.27 -0.80 10.13
C MET A 232 9.34 -1.56 9.34
N HIS A 233 8.94 -2.58 8.61
CA HIS A 233 9.80 -3.44 7.79
C HIS A 233 10.96 -4.12 8.56
N ASN A 234 10.78 -4.37 9.86
CA ASN A 234 11.72 -5.16 10.64
C ASN A 234 11.50 -6.66 10.39
N LEU A 235 12.32 -7.26 9.54
CA LEU A 235 12.16 -8.63 9.06
C LEU A 235 12.82 -9.67 9.98
N ASP A 236 12.40 -9.71 11.24
CA ASP A 236 12.79 -10.75 12.19
C ASP A 236 11.63 -11.18 13.08
N TYR A 237 11.88 -12.20 13.93
CA TYR A 237 10.85 -12.85 14.75
C TYR A 237 10.02 -11.88 15.61
N ARG A 238 10.56 -10.73 15.98
CA ARG A 238 9.87 -9.75 16.83
C ARG A 238 8.64 -9.14 16.17
N SER A 239 8.62 -9.07 14.82
CA SER A 239 7.49 -8.56 14.03
C SER A 239 6.38 -9.59 13.83
N ALA A 240 6.67 -10.86 14.11
CA ALA A 240 5.73 -11.95 13.91
C ALA A 240 4.61 -11.96 14.96
N GLU A 241 3.39 -12.24 14.51
CA GLU A 241 2.16 -12.20 15.32
C GLU A 241 2.29 -12.95 16.65
N TYR A 242 2.89 -14.13 16.65
CA TYR A 242 3.02 -14.95 17.87
C TYR A 242 3.89 -14.32 18.97
N ASN A 243 4.71 -13.30 18.64
CA ASN A 243 5.54 -12.59 19.62
C ASN A 243 4.85 -11.38 20.26
N TRP A 244 3.79 -10.87 19.70
CA TRP A 244 3.13 -9.67 20.22
C TRP A 244 1.63 -9.84 20.46
N VAL A 245 0.96 -10.81 19.85
CA VAL A 245 -0.50 -10.93 19.91
C VAL A 245 -1.05 -11.13 21.31
N ASN A 246 -0.29 -11.80 22.21
CA ASN A 246 -0.66 -12.06 23.59
C ASN A 246 0.18 -11.26 24.60
N VAL A 247 0.94 -10.26 24.16
CA VAL A 247 1.77 -9.43 25.04
C VAL A 247 0.95 -8.24 25.51
N ASP A 248 0.91 -8.04 26.83
CA ASP A 248 0.26 -6.90 27.46
C ASP A 248 1.22 -5.70 27.47
N ALA A 249 1.23 -4.96 26.37
CA ALA A 249 2.01 -3.74 26.18
C ALA A 249 1.30 -2.82 25.19
N PRO A 250 1.36 -1.48 25.36
CA PRO A 250 0.65 -0.51 24.52
C PRO A 250 0.95 -0.67 23.02
N ALA A 251 2.20 -0.90 22.65
CA ALA A 251 2.60 -1.12 21.26
C ALA A 251 1.93 -2.37 20.66
N CYS A 252 1.79 -3.44 21.46
CA CYS A 252 1.13 -4.67 21.03
C CYS A 252 -0.40 -4.52 20.95
N GLU A 253 -0.99 -3.71 21.85
CA GLU A 253 -2.41 -3.35 21.75
C GLU A 253 -2.71 -2.54 20.50
N ASN A 254 -1.84 -1.61 20.14
CA ASN A 254 -1.95 -0.82 18.90
C ASN A 254 -1.92 -1.72 17.66
N ALA A 255 -1.03 -2.71 17.62
CA ALA A 255 -0.97 -3.67 16.51
C ALA A 255 -2.23 -4.56 16.45
N ARG A 256 -2.74 -5.03 17.61
CA ARG A 256 -4.01 -5.77 17.68
C ARG A 256 -5.20 -4.94 17.21
N TYR A 257 -5.24 -3.66 17.59
CA TYR A 257 -6.27 -2.74 17.15
C TYR A 257 -6.23 -2.54 15.64
N LEU A 258 -5.04 -2.27 15.08
CA LEU A 258 -4.82 -2.14 13.64
C LEU A 258 -5.28 -3.40 12.89
N ALA A 259 -4.82 -4.58 13.30
CA ALA A 259 -5.18 -5.85 12.67
C ALA A 259 -6.69 -6.14 12.75
N ARG A 260 -7.35 -5.79 13.87
CA ARG A 260 -8.79 -5.99 14.04
C ARG A 260 -9.61 -5.14 13.06
N VAL A 261 -9.27 -3.85 12.91
CA VAL A 261 -9.98 -2.95 11.98
C VAL A 261 -9.75 -3.39 10.54
N MET A 262 -8.52 -3.72 10.16
CA MET A 262 -8.22 -4.19 8.81
C MET A 262 -8.95 -5.50 8.48
N LYS A 263 -9.03 -6.43 9.43
CA LYS A 263 -9.84 -7.65 9.27
C LYS A 263 -11.33 -7.35 9.12
N GLN A 264 -11.86 -6.39 9.87
CA GLN A 264 -13.27 -5.98 9.81
C GLN A 264 -13.66 -5.49 8.40
N VAL A 265 -12.75 -4.84 7.68
CA VAL A 265 -12.99 -4.37 6.31
C VAL A 265 -12.62 -5.39 5.23
N GLY A 266 -12.23 -6.61 5.62
CA GLY A 266 -11.94 -7.72 4.71
C GLY A 266 -10.52 -7.73 4.16
N MET A 267 -9.56 -7.07 4.84
CA MET A 267 -8.13 -7.22 4.59
C MET A 267 -7.55 -8.30 5.50
N LYS A 268 -6.65 -9.12 4.96
CA LYS A 268 -5.98 -10.20 5.70
C LYS A 268 -4.60 -9.76 6.14
N SER A 269 -4.27 -9.96 7.43
CA SER A 269 -2.93 -9.75 7.95
C SER A 269 -1.96 -10.86 7.51
N LEU A 270 -0.68 -10.54 7.43
CA LEU A 270 0.40 -11.50 7.29
C LEU A 270 0.97 -11.83 8.68
N LYS A 271 1.17 -13.12 8.98
CA LYS A 271 1.61 -13.54 10.31
C LYS A 271 3.06 -13.20 10.65
N SER A 272 3.89 -12.93 9.65
CA SER A 272 5.29 -12.53 9.84
C SER A 272 5.46 -11.04 10.12
N GLU A 273 4.44 -10.22 9.82
CA GLU A 273 4.57 -8.76 9.74
C GLU A 273 3.32 -8.09 10.29
N TRP A 274 3.44 -7.29 11.35
CA TRP A 274 2.30 -6.60 11.97
C TRP A 274 1.70 -5.49 11.09
N TRP A 275 2.47 -4.96 10.14
CA TRP A 275 2.10 -3.83 9.27
C TRP A 275 1.42 -4.24 7.98
N HIS A 276 1.59 -5.52 7.54
CA HIS A 276 1.18 -5.99 6.22
C HIS A 276 -0.28 -6.46 6.20
N PHE A 277 -1.05 -5.88 5.28
CA PHE A 277 -2.44 -6.26 5.04
C PHE A 277 -2.69 -6.42 3.55
N GLN A 278 -3.41 -7.47 3.17
CA GLN A 278 -3.71 -7.73 1.76
C GLN A 278 -5.18 -8.07 1.54
N ASP A 279 -5.71 -7.67 0.38
CA ASP A 279 -7.00 -8.15 -0.10
C ASP A 279 -6.93 -9.66 -0.33
N GLY A 280 -7.93 -10.39 0.14
CA GLY A 280 -8.00 -11.85 -0.02
C GLY A 280 -8.37 -12.29 -1.44
N ALA A 281 -8.57 -11.37 -2.39
CA ALA A 281 -8.73 -11.70 -3.78
C ALA A 281 -7.47 -12.43 -4.29
N THR A 282 -7.65 -13.54 -4.98
CA THR A 282 -6.53 -14.19 -5.68
C THR A 282 -6.16 -13.30 -6.86
N PRO A 283 -4.93 -12.76 -6.91
CA PRO A 283 -4.54 -11.94 -8.04
C PRO A 283 -4.61 -12.77 -9.32
N ASP A 284 -5.17 -12.21 -10.36
CA ASP A 284 -5.06 -12.80 -11.68
C ASP A 284 -3.60 -12.66 -12.15
N ARG A 285 -2.83 -13.70 -11.89
CA ARG A 285 -1.40 -13.75 -12.20
C ARG A 285 -1.09 -13.63 -13.70
N ASN A 286 -2.12 -13.78 -14.55
CA ASN A 286 -1.98 -13.63 -15.99
C ASN A 286 -2.20 -12.17 -16.42
N LYS A 287 -2.91 -11.37 -15.61
CA LYS A 287 -3.22 -9.96 -15.91
C LYS A 287 -2.24 -8.97 -15.31
N VAL A 288 -1.58 -9.33 -14.24
CA VAL A 288 -0.54 -8.50 -13.62
C VAL A 288 0.79 -9.20 -13.85
N ALA A 289 1.33 -9.07 -15.05
CA ALA A 289 2.72 -9.41 -15.28
C ALA A 289 3.58 -8.49 -14.39
N PRO A 290 4.62 -9.03 -13.72
CA PRO A 290 5.52 -8.18 -12.97
C PRO A 290 6.18 -7.20 -13.95
N VAL A 291 5.87 -5.92 -13.79
CA VAL A 291 6.48 -4.88 -14.63
C VAL A 291 7.97 -4.83 -14.32
N ASP A 292 8.78 -5.21 -15.28
CA ASP A 292 10.22 -5.04 -15.20
C ASP A 292 10.53 -3.54 -15.41
N ILE A 293 11.34 -2.97 -14.52
CA ILE A 293 11.84 -1.61 -14.70
C ILE A 293 12.75 -1.65 -15.94
N PRO A 294 12.51 -0.85 -16.98
CA PRO A 294 13.45 -0.74 -18.08
C PRO A 294 14.83 -0.36 -17.54
N ASN A 295 15.87 -1.05 -18.01
CA ASN A 295 17.26 -0.78 -17.66
C ASN A 295 17.67 0.66 -17.99
#